data_f117047d92ce1e5efc378e4675fefa4f
#
_entry.id   f117047d92ce1e5efc378e4675fefa4f
#
_cell.length_a   1.000
_cell.length_b   1.000
_cell.length_c   1.000
_cell.angle_alpha   90.00
_cell.angle_beta   90.00
_cell.angle_gamma   90.00
#
_symmetry.space_group_name_H-M   'P 1'
#
loop_
_entity.id
_entity.type
_entity.pdbx_description
1 polymer ?
#
loop_
_entity_poly.entity_id
_entity_poly.type
_entity_poly.pdbx_seq_one_letter_code
_entity_poly.pdbx_strand_id
1 'polypeptide(L)'
;MLFLDVARVDYKASSSEKVGRNSRIPYRALLSVLTVAFAFRITMQPLVGKWQISILPSFDTWHSEALPYPILFALQLLILGIMILGCLRLPHLGTSQRASRVLAVTGWIYVALMVKRLIIGLFDLSDHIWFDGAVPTAFHFVLISYIMIMSHAFSEGKSKRSNFKLSRYLGYPVLITLSMALFFWMIKSGSPLTFASYLSVLIGTFGIIIHENFNSARDEWRPEVKDLIPDGMFLIIVQVGIPALLKFAIPAVIITFAGSSFVTVLDFWPHEWPLLVQVAMMLLIAEFFRYWIHRSMHEFNPLWKLHAVHHASDKLYTMNVGRFHPLDKTIQFLGDSLPFLLLGVGPEVIAAYFVFYAVNGFYQHSNADVRLGFLNWIVAGPELHRWHHSTIISEGHANYGNNLIIWDTFFGTRLLPKERTVSEVGIGNKKWPRGFLSQIVAPLTQPTEHEPDK
;
A
#
# COMPACT_ATOMS: atom_id res chain seq x y z
N MET A 1 0.52 -56.69 15.31
CA MET A 1 -0.22 -55.46 15.72
C MET A 1 0.69 -54.29 16.09
N LEU A 2 2.01 -54.36 15.86
CA LEU A 2 3.00 -53.29 16.18
C LEU A 2 3.47 -52.47 14.95
N PHE A 3 3.15 -52.89 13.73
CA PHE A 3 3.61 -52.23 12.51
C PHE A 3 2.66 -51.15 11.95
N LEU A 4 1.45 -51.02 12.49
CA LEU A 4 0.47 -50.02 12.02
C LEU A 4 0.54 -48.68 12.75
N ASP A 5 1.14 -48.63 13.95
CA ASP A 5 1.25 -47.38 14.74
C ASP A 5 2.43 -46.50 14.33
N VAL A 6 3.53 -47.07 13.79
CA VAL A 6 4.71 -46.29 13.35
C VAL A 6 4.42 -45.50 12.07
N ALA A 7 3.64 -46.08 11.15
CA ALA A 7 3.25 -45.41 9.90
C ALA A 7 2.28 -44.22 10.11
N ARG A 8 1.45 -44.26 11.17
CA ARG A 8 0.51 -43.16 11.49
C ARG A 8 1.19 -41.95 12.17
N VAL A 9 2.25 -42.16 12.92
CA VAL A 9 2.99 -41.09 13.59
C VAL A 9 3.82 -40.31 12.56
N ASP A 10 4.47 -40.96 11.61
CA ASP A 10 5.27 -40.31 10.57
C ASP A 10 4.41 -39.55 9.56
N TYR A 11 3.19 -40.02 9.23
CA TYR A 11 2.31 -39.29 8.29
C TYR A 11 1.73 -38.03 8.91
N LYS A 12 1.45 -37.96 10.21
CA LYS A 12 0.98 -36.75 10.89
C LYS A 12 2.10 -35.71 11.07
N ALA A 13 3.32 -36.14 11.38
CA ALA A 13 4.48 -35.25 11.49
C ALA A 13 4.82 -34.63 10.12
N SER A 14 4.85 -35.41 9.04
CA SER A 14 5.15 -34.92 7.70
C SER A 14 4.09 -33.97 7.12
N SER A 15 2.81 -34.16 7.43
CA SER A 15 1.74 -33.29 6.98
C SER A 15 1.70 -31.95 7.74
N SER A 16 1.94 -31.97 9.05
CA SER A 16 2.01 -30.75 9.86
C SER A 16 3.25 -29.90 9.51
N GLU A 17 4.37 -30.54 9.19
CA GLU A 17 5.59 -29.89 8.77
C GLU A 17 5.46 -29.27 7.37
N LYS A 18 4.78 -29.93 6.42
CA LYS A 18 4.46 -29.39 5.10
C LYS A 18 3.48 -28.22 5.17
N VAL A 19 2.46 -28.28 6.02
CA VAL A 19 1.51 -27.18 6.23
C VAL A 19 2.21 -25.98 6.86
N GLY A 20 3.06 -26.17 7.86
CA GLY A 20 3.84 -25.08 8.47
C GLY A 20 4.84 -24.44 7.51
N ARG A 21 5.40 -25.21 6.57
CA ARG A 21 6.34 -24.71 5.56
C ARG A 21 5.66 -23.83 4.51
N ASN A 22 4.47 -24.21 4.04
CA ASN A 22 3.71 -23.44 3.06
C ASN A 22 3.15 -22.11 3.64
N SER A 23 2.81 -22.06 4.93
CA SER A 23 2.30 -20.84 5.56
C SER A 23 3.33 -19.72 5.70
N ARG A 24 4.62 -20.01 5.54
CA ARG A 24 5.72 -19.03 5.69
C ARG A 24 6.22 -18.41 4.39
N ILE A 25 5.81 -18.93 3.24
CA ILE A 25 6.23 -18.39 1.93
C ILE A 25 5.83 -16.92 1.77
N PRO A 26 4.62 -16.46 2.16
CA PRO A 26 4.26 -15.05 2.07
C PRO A 26 5.20 -14.14 2.87
N TYR A 27 5.57 -14.54 4.09
CA TYR A 27 6.52 -13.75 4.91
C TYR A 27 7.91 -13.67 4.28
N ARG A 28 8.38 -14.77 3.68
CA ARG A 28 9.66 -14.77 2.98
C ARG A 28 9.67 -13.78 1.81
N ALA A 29 8.59 -13.71 1.04
CA ALA A 29 8.47 -12.75 -0.06
C ALA A 29 8.52 -11.31 0.46
N LEU A 30 7.76 -10.97 1.51
CA LEU A 30 7.75 -9.65 2.13
C LEU A 30 9.13 -9.28 2.70
N LEU A 31 9.79 -10.20 3.42
CA LEU A 31 11.14 -10.00 3.94
C LEU A 31 12.15 -9.80 2.83
N SER A 32 12.01 -10.51 1.70
CA SER A 32 12.88 -10.35 0.54
C SER A 32 12.75 -8.96 -0.09
N VAL A 33 11.53 -8.43 -0.22
CA VAL A 33 11.30 -7.06 -0.73
C VAL A 33 11.96 -6.03 0.18
N LEU A 34 11.81 -6.16 1.51
CA LEU A 34 12.46 -5.26 2.47
C LEU A 34 14.01 -5.38 2.43
N THR A 35 14.51 -6.59 2.22
CA THR A 35 15.95 -6.83 2.07
C THR A 35 16.50 -6.16 0.80
N VAL A 36 15.75 -6.25 -0.32
CA VAL A 36 16.09 -5.56 -1.58
C VAL A 36 16.04 -4.04 -1.40
N ALA A 37 15.00 -3.51 -0.72
CA ALA A 37 14.91 -2.08 -0.42
C ALA A 37 16.10 -1.60 0.44
N PHE A 38 16.54 -2.39 1.40
CA PHE A 38 17.70 -2.05 2.22
C PHE A 38 19.01 -2.18 1.44
N ALA A 39 19.15 -3.20 0.58
CA ALA A 39 20.28 -3.34 -0.34
C ALA A 39 20.37 -2.16 -1.31
N PHE A 40 19.23 -1.70 -1.84
CA PHE A 40 19.15 -0.50 -2.67
C PHE A 40 19.79 0.72 -1.96
N ARG A 41 19.47 0.97 -0.69
CA ARG A 41 20.12 2.03 0.09
C ARG A 41 21.63 1.91 0.07
N ILE A 42 22.16 0.71 0.40
CA ILE A 42 23.60 0.47 0.53
C ILE A 42 24.31 0.68 -0.81
N THR A 43 23.71 0.24 -1.91
CA THR A 43 24.30 0.34 -3.25
C THR A 43 24.19 1.75 -3.82
N MET A 44 23.05 2.43 -3.64
CA MET A 44 22.85 3.76 -4.20
C MET A 44 23.63 4.83 -3.48
N GLN A 45 23.89 4.71 -2.19
CA GLN A 45 24.63 5.69 -1.40
C GLN A 45 26.02 6.02 -1.99
N PRO A 46 26.95 5.05 -2.25
CA PRO A 46 28.22 5.35 -2.90
C PRO A 46 28.07 5.74 -4.37
N LEU A 47 27.05 5.22 -5.08
CA LEU A 47 26.82 5.56 -6.48
C LEU A 47 26.41 7.01 -6.65
N VAL A 48 25.54 7.53 -5.80
CA VAL A 48 25.14 8.95 -5.80
C VAL A 48 26.35 9.84 -5.48
N GLY A 49 27.19 9.45 -4.53
CA GLY A 49 28.41 10.18 -4.19
C GLY A 49 29.37 10.28 -5.38
N LYS A 50 29.39 9.28 -6.28
CA LYS A 50 30.27 9.27 -7.45
C LYS A 50 29.66 9.92 -8.69
N TRP A 51 28.35 9.74 -8.96
CA TRP A 51 27.71 10.10 -10.25
C TRP A 51 26.60 11.14 -10.17
N GLN A 52 26.28 11.69 -9.00
CA GLN A 52 25.25 12.72 -8.80
C GLN A 52 23.94 12.43 -9.54
N ILE A 53 23.31 11.30 -9.27
CA ILE A 53 22.11 10.82 -9.94
C ILE A 53 20.92 11.72 -9.52
N SER A 54 20.44 12.57 -10.40
CA SER A 54 19.43 13.61 -10.12
C SER A 54 18.07 13.11 -9.59
N ILE A 55 17.70 11.85 -9.90
CA ILE A 55 16.44 11.25 -9.40
C ILE A 55 16.55 10.78 -7.95
N LEU A 56 17.77 10.73 -7.39
CA LEU A 56 18.05 10.31 -6.02
C LEU A 56 18.49 11.50 -5.17
N PRO A 57 18.32 11.43 -3.84
CA PRO A 57 18.83 12.45 -2.93
C PRO A 57 20.35 12.61 -3.04
N SER A 58 20.87 13.79 -2.72
CA SER A 58 22.32 14.03 -2.66
C SER A 58 23.00 13.13 -1.62
N PHE A 59 24.30 12.86 -1.79
CA PHE A 59 25.03 11.95 -0.91
C PHE A 59 24.88 12.29 0.58
N ASP A 60 24.95 13.56 0.94
CA ASP A 60 24.88 14.03 2.32
C ASP A 60 23.54 13.74 3.02
N THR A 61 22.45 13.65 2.23
CA THR A 61 21.12 13.31 2.79
C THR A 61 20.95 11.83 3.15
N TRP A 62 21.84 10.95 2.70
CA TRP A 62 21.76 9.50 2.98
C TRP A 62 22.30 9.10 4.34
N HIS A 63 23.01 9.98 5.04
CA HIS A 63 23.57 9.71 6.36
C HIS A 63 23.46 10.95 7.26
N SER A 64 23.35 10.74 8.55
CA SER A 64 23.18 11.79 9.54
C SER A 64 24.53 12.26 10.13
N GLU A 65 25.66 11.86 9.52
CA GLU A 65 27.03 12.15 9.99
C GLU A 65 27.35 11.68 11.44
N ALA A 66 26.38 11.03 12.09
CA ALA A 66 26.54 10.52 13.45
C ALA A 66 27.64 9.46 13.58
N LEU A 67 28.00 8.80 12.48
CA LEU A 67 29.09 7.83 12.39
C LEU A 67 29.93 8.07 11.15
N PRO A 68 31.26 7.88 11.20
CA PRO A 68 32.11 7.91 10.01
C PRO A 68 31.60 6.93 8.95
N TYR A 69 31.52 7.38 7.68
CA TYR A 69 30.90 6.63 6.60
C TYR A 69 31.42 5.18 6.44
N PRO A 70 32.75 4.88 6.55
CA PRO A 70 33.24 3.49 6.44
C PRO A 70 32.65 2.56 7.52
N ILE A 71 32.50 3.07 8.76
CA ILE A 71 31.90 2.31 9.86
C ILE A 71 30.42 2.09 9.62
N LEU A 72 29.71 3.14 9.21
CA LEU A 72 28.28 3.05 8.84
C LEU A 72 28.07 2.03 7.72
N PHE A 73 28.90 2.06 6.67
CA PHE A 73 28.82 1.14 5.54
C PHE A 73 29.06 -0.31 5.95
N ALA A 74 30.07 -0.55 6.79
CA ALA A 74 30.35 -1.90 7.32
C ALA A 74 29.18 -2.44 8.16
N LEU A 75 28.58 -1.60 9.02
CA LEU A 75 27.39 -1.98 9.81
C LEU A 75 26.18 -2.25 8.93
N GLN A 76 25.97 -1.48 7.87
CA GLN A 76 24.89 -1.71 6.92
C GLN A 76 25.06 -3.05 6.17
N LEU A 77 26.27 -3.39 5.76
CA LEU A 77 26.58 -4.69 5.14
C LEU A 77 26.31 -5.85 6.10
N LEU A 78 26.70 -5.70 7.38
CA LEU A 78 26.41 -6.70 8.40
C LEU A 78 24.89 -6.89 8.58
N ILE A 79 24.13 -5.80 8.69
CA ILE A 79 22.66 -5.84 8.80
C ILE A 79 22.06 -6.51 7.56
N LEU A 80 22.51 -6.16 6.35
CA LEU A 80 22.07 -6.79 5.11
C LEU A 80 22.34 -8.30 5.13
N GLY A 81 23.51 -8.71 5.57
CA GLY A 81 23.86 -10.14 5.74
C GLY A 81 22.89 -10.86 6.68
N ILE A 82 22.56 -10.24 7.82
CA ILE A 82 21.57 -10.78 8.77
C ILE A 82 20.18 -10.87 8.13
N MET A 83 19.74 -9.86 7.37
CA MET A 83 18.46 -9.88 6.67
C MET A 83 18.41 -10.99 5.61
N ILE A 84 19.47 -11.16 4.81
CA ILE A 84 19.57 -12.25 3.83
C ILE A 84 19.50 -13.62 4.51
N LEU A 85 20.29 -13.82 5.56
CA LEU A 85 20.26 -15.06 6.33
C LEU A 85 18.89 -15.36 6.92
N GLY A 86 18.20 -14.34 7.43
CA GLY A 86 16.83 -14.45 7.92
C GLY A 86 15.87 -14.92 6.84
N CYS A 87 15.91 -14.33 5.64
CA CYS A 87 15.10 -14.74 4.49
C CYS A 87 15.39 -16.20 4.08
N LEU A 88 16.67 -16.60 4.04
CA LEU A 88 17.08 -17.93 3.62
C LEU A 88 16.71 -19.01 4.64
N ARG A 89 16.87 -18.71 5.93
CA ARG A 89 16.62 -19.68 7.01
C ARG A 89 15.18 -19.74 7.49
N LEU A 90 14.36 -18.74 7.20
CA LEU A 90 12.97 -18.68 7.67
C LEU A 90 12.17 -19.97 7.42
N PRO A 91 12.26 -20.66 6.26
CA PRO A 91 11.54 -21.91 6.02
C PRO A 91 11.95 -23.06 6.94
N HIS A 92 13.14 -22.99 7.51
CA HIS A 92 13.75 -24.03 8.35
C HIS A 92 13.71 -23.70 9.86
N LEU A 93 13.33 -22.45 10.22
CA LEU A 93 13.24 -22.04 11.61
C LEU A 93 11.95 -22.61 12.23
N GLY A 94 12.05 -23.14 13.44
CA GLY A 94 10.90 -23.51 14.26
C GLY A 94 10.12 -22.27 14.71
N THR A 95 8.87 -22.48 15.18
CA THR A 95 8.12 -21.43 15.83
C THR A 95 8.63 -21.21 17.25
N SER A 96 8.63 -19.97 17.70
CA SER A 96 9.08 -19.61 19.02
C SER A 96 8.34 -18.38 19.52
N GLN A 97 7.42 -18.60 20.46
CA GLN A 97 6.69 -17.51 21.10
C GLN A 97 7.60 -16.55 21.89
N ARG A 98 8.75 -17.05 22.38
CA ARG A 98 9.75 -16.21 23.05
C ARG A 98 10.45 -15.30 22.05
N ALA A 99 10.92 -15.85 20.94
CA ALA A 99 11.55 -15.06 19.87
C ALA A 99 10.57 -14.04 19.28
N SER A 100 9.34 -14.46 18.99
CA SER A 100 8.28 -13.56 18.52
C SER A 100 8.07 -12.37 19.47
N ARG A 101 7.92 -12.62 20.78
CA ARG A 101 7.72 -11.54 21.77
C ARG A 101 8.93 -10.61 21.86
N VAL A 102 10.14 -11.15 21.89
CA VAL A 102 11.36 -10.33 21.93
C VAL A 102 11.44 -9.42 20.72
N LEU A 103 11.25 -9.97 19.51
CA LEU A 103 11.26 -9.18 18.28
C LEU A 103 10.15 -8.13 18.24
N ALA A 104 8.93 -8.47 18.72
CA ALA A 104 7.82 -7.52 18.79
C ALA A 104 8.15 -6.34 19.73
N VAL A 105 8.65 -6.63 20.94
CA VAL A 105 9.01 -5.58 21.91
C VAL A 105 10.14 -4.71 21.35
N THR A 106 11.18 -5.31 20.80
CA THR A 106 12.28 -4.58 20.15
C THR A 106 11.75 -3.70 19.01
N GLY A 107 10.87 -4.25 18.16
CA GLY A 107 10.26 -3.51 17.07
C GLY A 107 9.46 -2.31 17.55
N TRP A 108 8.63 -2.46 18.59
CA TRP A 108 7.83 -1.34 19.13
C TRP A 108 8.69 -0.26 19.80
N ILE A 109 9.74 -0.63 20.54
CA ILE A 109 10.70 0.34 21.07
C ILE A 109 11.36 1.11 19.94
N TYR A 110 11.74 0.40 18.86
CA TYR A 110 12.37 1.02 17.70
C TYR A 110 11.41 1.95 16.95
N VAL A 111 10.12 1.58 16.80
CA VAL A 111 9.07 2.48 16.29
C VAL A 111 9.02 3.76 17.09
N ALA A 112 8.93 3.67 18.42
CA ALA A 112 8.84 4.84 19.30
C ALA A 112 10.04 5.79 19.13
N LEU A 113 11.27 5.23 19.02
CA LEU A 113 12.48 6.01 18.80
C LEU A 113 12.47 6.72 17.45
N MET A 114 12.04 6.03 16.39
CA MET A 114 12.01 6.62 15.04
C MET A 114 10.86 7.60 14.84
N VAL A 115 9.72 7.40 15.48
CA VAL A 115 8.64 8.39 15.52
C VAL A 115 9.09 9.66 16.25
N LYS A 116 9.78 9.52 17.40
CA LYS A 116 10.39 10.66 18.10
C LYS A 116 11.37 11.40 17.19
N ARG A 117 12.25 10.67 16.48
CA ARG A 117 13.21 11.25 15.53
C ARG A 117 12.50 12.00 14.40
N LEU A 118 11.45 11.39 13.82
CA LEU A 118 10.63 12.01 12.77
C LEU A 118 10.00 13.33 13.25
N ILE A 119 9.41 13.36 14.45
CA ILE A 119 8.79 14.57 15.01
C ILE A 119 9.84 15.66 15.21
N ILE A 120 10.97 15.34 15.82
CA ILE A 120 12.04 16.31 16.10
C ILE A 120 12.59 16.88 14.81
N GLY A 121 12.91 16.04 13.80
CA GLY A 121 13.45 16.49 12.52
C GLY A 121 12.43 17.25 11.65
N LEU A 122 11.15 16.88 11.68
CA LEU A 122 10.10 17.56 10.92
C LEU A 122 9.87 19.00 11.42
N PHE A 123 9.91 19.21 12.73
CA PHE A 123 9.64 20.49 13.38
C PHE A 123 10.89 21.26 13.82
N ASP A 124 12.09 20.78 13.45
CA ASP A 124 13.40 21.37 13.81
C ASP A 124 13.52 21.64 15.32
N LEU A 125 13.09 20.67 16.13
CA LEU A 125 13.08 20.82 17.60
C LEU A 125 14.45 20.62 18.25
N SER A 126 15.49 20.32 17.48
CA SER A 126 16.86 20.11 17.97
C SER A 126 17.87 20.26 16.84
N ASP A 127 18.96 20.99 17.11
CA ASP A 127 20.11 21.15 16.19
C ASP A 127 21.07 19.94 16.23
N HIS A 128 20.73 18.90 16.97
CA HIS A 128 21.61 17.75 17.09
C HIS A 128 21.56 16.90 15.81
N ILE A 129 22.72 16.68 15.22
CA ILE A 129 22.96 15.98 13.93
C ILE A 129 22.27 14.60 13.80
N TRP A 130 22.03 13.90 14.93
CA TRP A 130 21.34 12.63 14.92
C TRP A 130 19.85 12.75 14.51
N PHE A 131 19.22 13.90 14.73
CA PHE A 131 17.84 14.14 14.34
C PHE A 131 17.71 14.60 12.89
N ASP A 132 18.79 15.01 12.25
CA ASP A 132 18.83 15.28 10.83
C ASP A 132 18.82 13.97 10.03
N GLY A 133 18.33 14.04 8.82
CA GLY A 133 18.36 12.93 7.89
C GLY A 133 17.03 12.15 7.81
N ALA A 134 16.11 12.71 7.03
CA ALA A 134 14.84 12.06 6.72
C ALA A 134 15.04 10.73 5.98
N VAL A 135 15.98 10.65 5.04
CA VAL A 135 16.30 9.42 4.27
C VAL A 135 16.81 8.30 5.18
N PRO A 136 17.80 8.49 6.08
CA PRO A 136 18.16 7.48 7.07
C PRO A 136 16.96 7.01 7.89
N THR A 137 16.12 7.92 8.37
CA THR A 137 14.94 7.58 9.19
C THR A 137 13.95 6.73 8.41
N ALA A 138 13.71 7.03 7.13
CA ALA A 138 12.88 6.19 6.26
C ALA A 138 13.39 4.75 6.20
N PHE A 139 14.69 4.54 6.05
CA PHE A 139 15.26 3.19 6.01
C PHE A 139 15.31 2.50 7.39
N HIS A 140 15.27 3.23 8.48
CA HIS A 140 15.01 2.63 9.80
C HIS A 140 13.59 2.07 9.89
N PHE A 141 12.58 2.69 9.26
CA PHE A 141 11.24 2.10 9.15
C PHE A 141 11.22 0.83 8.29
N VAL A 142 12.07 0.71 7.26
CA VAL A 142 12.27 -0.56 6.51
C VAL A 142 12.81 -1.66 7.45
N LEU A 143 13.79 -1.36 8.29
CA LEU A 143 14.32 -2.31 9.27
C LEU A 143 13.29 -2.70 10.34
N ILE A 144 12.52 -1.73 10.84
CA ILE A 144 11.42 -1.97 11.78
C ILE A 144 10.41 -2.93 11.15
N SER A 145 10.01 -2.69 9.91
CA SER A 145 9.08 -3.54 9.17
C SER A 145 9.61 -4.97 9.04
N TYR A 146 10.90 -5.13 8.76
CA TYR A 146 11.55 -6.43 8.70
C TYR A 146 11.48 -7.16 10.07
N ILE A 147 11.81 -6.50 11.17
CA ILE A 147 11.76 -7.05 12.54
C ILE A 147 10.33 -7.46 12.91
N MET A 148 9.33 -6.62 12.60
CA MET A 148 7.94 -6.88 12.93
C MET A 148 7.37 -8.06 12.14
N ILE A 149 7.64 -8.13 10.84
CA ILE A 149 7.22 -9.26 9.99
C ILE A 149 7.91 -10.55 10.45
N MET A 150 9.19 -10.49 10.79
CA MET A 150 9.93 -11.64 11.33
C MET A 150 9.33 -12.11 12.67
N SER A 151 8.99 -11.17 13.56
CA SER A 151 8.28 -11.47 14.82
C SER A 151 6.99 -12.26 14.56
N HIS A 152 6.18 -11.79 13.59
CA HIS A 152 4.93 -12.46 13.26
C HIS A 152 5.13 -13.85 12.64
N ALA A 153 6.15 -14.01 11.78
CA ALA A 153 6.52 -15.29 11.20
C ALA A 153 6.94 -16.33 12.26
N PHE A 154 7.51 -15.91 13.39
CA PHE A 154 7.81 -16.79 14.53
C PHE A 154 6.58 -17.18 15.35
N SER A 155 5.48 -16.42 15.30
CA SER A 155 4.26 -16.69 16.07
C SER A 155 3.34 -17.74 15.42
N GLU A 156 3.65 -18.28 14.24
CA GLU A 156 2.81 -19.18 13.42
C GLU A 156 1.45 -18.63 13.00
N GLY A 157 1.31 -17.33 12.96
CA GLY A 157 0.03 -16.74 12.61
C GLY A 157 -1.12 -17.10 13.58
N LYS A 158 -0.83 -17.75 14.69
CA LYS A 158 -1.74 -17.81 15.83
C LYS A 158 -1.81 -16.43 16.47
N SER A 159 -2.40 -15.50 15.74
CA SER A 159 -2.88 -14.29 16.34
C SER A 159 -3.93 -14.72 17.36
N LYS A 160 -3.55 -14.86 18.64
CA LYS A 160 -4.51 -14.51 19.68
C LYS A 160 -4.93 -13.11 19.27
N ARG A 161 -6.20 -12.91 18.89
CA ARG A 161 -6.79 -11.59 18.68
C ARG A 161 -6.21 -10.72 19.79
N SER A 162 -5.28 -9.87 19.41
CA SER A 162 -4.65 -8.99 20.39
C SER A 162 -5.80 -8.21 20.98
N ASN A 163 -5.99 -8.28 22.29
CA ASN A 163 -6.95 -7.44 23.02
C ASN A 163 -6.55 -5.96 22.97
N PHE A 164 -5.61 -5.62 22.10
CA PHE A 164 -5.14 -4.26 21.88
C PHE A 164 -6.17 -3.48 21.05
N LYS A 165 -7.28 -3.17 21.72
CA LYS A 165 -8.41 -2.43 21.14
C LYS A 165 -7.99 -1.09 20.52
N LEU A 166 -6.92 -0.48 21.02
CA LEU A 166 -6.46 0.84 20.60
C LEU A 166 -5.94 0.86 19.15
N SER A 167 -5.28 -0.21 18.65
CA SER A 167 -4.80 -0.29 17.27
C SER A 167 -5.93 -0.24 16.24
N ARG A 168 -7.13 -0.70 16.59
CA ARG A 168 -8.31 -0.62 15.72
C ARG A 168 -8.72 0.82 15.42
N TYR A 169 -8.53 1.73 16.37
CA TYR A 169 -8.91 3.13 16.26
C TYR A 169 -7.75 4.00 15.76
N LEU A 170 -6.53 3.73 16.23
CA LEU A 170 -5.36 4.55 15.94
C LEU A 170 -4.55 4.08 14.74
N GLY A 171 -4.65 2.81 14.33
CA GLY A 171 -3.81 2.24 13.26
C GLY A 171 -3.91 3.04 11.96
N TYR A 172 -5.12 3.34 11.51
CA TYR A 172 -5.34 4.11 10.29
C TYR A 172 -4.81 5.55 10.41
N PRO A 173 -5.29 6.39 11.35
CA PRO A 173 -4.84 7.78 11.40
C PRO A 173 -3.34 7.91 11.66
N VAL A 174 -2.76 7.03 12.49
CA VAL A 174 -1.32 7.05 12.77
C VAL A 174 -0.51 6.72 11.50
N LEU A 175 -0.84 5.67 10.77
CA LEU A 175 -0.07 5.27 9.58
C LEU A 175 -0.21 6.28 8.44
N ILE A 176 -1.40 6.84 8.20
CA ILE A 176 -1.58 7.93 7.23
C ILE A 176 -0.74 9.14 7.64
N THR A 177 -0.87 9.59 8.89
CA THR A 177 -0.11 10.76 9.39
C THR A 177 1.40 10.54 9.31
N LEU A 178 1.90 9.37 9.70
CA LEU A 178 3.34 9.06 9.63
C LEU A 178 3.85 9.05 8.19
N SER A 179 3.08 8.49 7.25
CA SER A 179 3.47 8.46 5.83
C SER A 179 3.54 9.87 5.25
N MET A 180 2.55 10.72 5.56
CA MET A 180 2.53 12.12 5.12
C MET A 180 3.64 12.94 5.79
N ALA A 181 3.84 12.77 7.10
CA ALA A 181 4.90 13.44 7.84
C ALA A 181 6.30 13.09 7.30
N LEU A 182 6.53 11.81 6.99
CA LEU A 182 7.77 11.36 6.39
C LEU A 182 7.99 11.99 5.02
N PHE A 183 6.95 12.02 4.18
CA PHE A 183 7.00 12.67 2.86
C PHE A 183 7.36 14.16 2.99
N PHE A 184 6.65 14.92 3.83
CA PHE A 184 6.91 16.35 4.01
C PHE A 184 8.31 16.63 4.59
N TRP A 185 8.77 15.79 5.50
CA TRP A 185 10.13 15.93 6.02
C TRP A 185 11.18 15.64 4.95
N MET A 186 10.99 14.63 4.11
CA MET A 186 11.92 14.31 3.03
C MET A 186 12.02 15.44 2.00
N ILE A 187 10.89 16.03 1.58
CA ILE A 187 10.93 17.16 0.64
C ILE A 187 11.55 18.42 1.29
N LYS A 188 11.24 18.69 2.56
CA LYS A 188 11.86 19.77 3.33
C LYS A 188 13.38 19.60 3.43
N SER A 189 13.86 18.36 3.54
CA SER A 189 15.29 17.99 3.56
C SER A 189 15.93 17.93 2.16
N GLY A 190 15.27 18.44 1.11
CA GLY A 190 15.80 18.51 -0.25
C GLY A 190 15.79 17.20 -1.03
N SER A 191 15.06 16.17 -0.57
CA SER A 191 14.91 14.94 -1.33
C SER A 191 14.04 15.14 -2.58
N PRO A 192 14.38 14.52 -3.73
CA PRO A 192 13.54 14.58 -4.93
C PRO A 192 12.12 14.08 -4.66
N LEU A 193 11.11 14.78 -5.19
CA LEU A 193 9.69 14.48 -4.97
C LEU A 193 9.32 13.02 -5.28
N THR A 194 9.82 12.50 -6.40
CA THR A 194 9.57 11.11 -6.79
C THR A 194 10.10 10.12 -5.75
N PHE A 195 11.35 10.33 -5.30
CA PHE A 195 11.95 9.46 -4.28
C PHE A 195 11.20 9.53 -2.95
N ALA A 196 10.91 10.77 -2.47
CA ALA A 196 10.15 11.01 -1.24
C ALA A 196 8.77 10.34 -1.29
N SER A 197 8.05 10.48 -2.41
CA SER A 197 6.73 9.91 -2.60
C SER A 197 6.74 8.39 -2.54
N TYR A 198 7.54 7.73 -3.38
CA TYR A 198 7.54 6.26 -3.43
C TYR A 198 8.08 5.62 -2.16
N LEU A 199 9.09 6.20 -1.52
CA LEU A 199 9.60 5.66 -0.26
C LEU A 199 8.59 5.81 0.88
N SER A 200 7.89 6.93 0.98
CA SER A 200 6.82 7.15 1.97
C SER A 200 5.65 6.18 1.76
N VAL A 201 5.22 5.97 0.51
CA VAL A 201 4.21 4.98 0.16
C VAL A 201 4.65 3.56 0.53
N LEU A 202 5.89 3.20 0.21
CA LEU A 202 6.44 1.88 0.53
C LEU A 202 6.41 1.62 2.05
N ILE A 203 6.87 2.58 2.84
CA ILE A 203 6.90 2.47 4.31
C ILE A 203 5.49 2.41 4.87
N GLY A 204 4.58 3.27 4.39
CA GLY A 204 3.16 3.23 4.77
C GLY A 204 2.52 1.88 4.47
N THR A 205 2.75 1.34 3.26
CA THR A 205 2.23 0.03 2.83
C THR A 205 2.74 -1.10 3.74
N PHE A 206 4.02 -1.11 4.09
CA PHE A 206 4.53 -2.11 5.04
C PHE A 206 3.96 -1.93 6.45
N GLY A 207 3.74 -0.70 6.90
CA GLY A 207 3.01 -0.43 8.15
C GLY A 207 1.60 -1.01 8.13
N ILE A 208 0.88 -0.86 7.01
CA ILE A 208 -0.46 -1.44 6.81
C ILE A 208 -0.41 -2.97 6.81
N ILE A 209 0.54 -3.58 6.10
CA ILE A 209 0.74 -5.05 6.09
C ILE A 209 1.02 -5.56 7.50
N ILE A 210 1.83 -4.85 8.29
CA ILE A 210 2.09 -5.20 9.69
C ILE A 210 0.79 -5.12 10.48
N HIS A 211 0.04 -4.02 10.37
CA HIS A 211 -1.24 -3.85 11.06
C HIS A 211 -2.24 -4.96 10.68
N GLU A 212 -2.38 -5.27 9.40
CA GLU A 212 -3.21 -6.36 8.87
C GLU A 212 -2.84 -7.72 9.46
N ASN A 213 -1.54 -8.04 9.54
CA ASN A 213 -1.09 -9.32 10.07
C ASN A 213 -1.28 -9.45 11.59
N PHE A 214 -1.12 -8.36 12.35
CA PHE A 214 -1.32 -8.37 13.80
C PHE A 214 -2.79 -8.25 14.22
N ASN A 215 -3.63 -7.60 13.41
CA ASN A 215 -5.04 -7.35 13.66
C ASN A 215 -5.87 -7.59 12.41
N SER A 216 -5.99 -8.83 11.97
CA SER A 216 -6.84 -9.19 10.83
C SER A 216 -8.33 -9.10 11.19
N ALA A 217 -9.13 -8.55 10.27
CA ALA A 217 -10.59 -8.55 10.38
C ALA A 217 -11.16 -9.95 10.14
N ARG A 218 -10.59 -10.68 9.18
CA ARG A 218 -10.98 -12.04 8.80
C ARG A 218 -9.76 -12.91 8.52
N ASP A 219 -9.66 -14.06 9.17
CA ASP A 219 -8.53 -14.97 8.97
C ASP A 219 -8.57 -15.65 7.60
N GLU A 220 -9.77 -15.88 7.06
CA GLU A 220 -10.00 -16.48 5.73
C GLU A 220 -9.55 -15.58 4.57
N TRP A 221 -9.35 -14.28 4.80
CA TRP A 221 -8.87 -13.35 3.79
C TRP A 221 -7.35 -13.25 3.70
N ARG A 222 -6.63 -14.07 4.45
CA ARG A 222 -5.17 -14.13 4.34
C ARG A 222 -4.76 -14.62 2.95
N PRO A 223 -3.87 -13.88 2.24
CA PRO A 223 -3.46 -14.27 0.90
C PRO A 223 -2.60 -15.53 0.92
N GLU A 224 -2.77 -16.36 -0.10
CA GLU A 224 -1.88 -17.45 -0.43
C GLU A 224 -0.88 -17.01 -1.49
N VAL A 225 0.20 -17.77 -1.73
CA VAL A 225 1.21 -17.45 -2.75
C VAL A 225 0.60 -17.32 -4.14
N LYS A 226 -0.39 -18.17 -4.45
CA LYS A 226 -1.12 -18.12 -5.73
C LYS A 226 -1.89 -16.80 -5.94
N ASP A 227 -2.24 -16.09 -4.86
CA ASP A 227 -2.92 -14.79 -4.90
C ASP A 227 -1.89 -13.66 -5.08
N LEU A 228 -0.73 -13.75 -4.38
CA LEU A 228 0.28 -12.69 -4.35
C LEU A 228 0.99 -12.45 -5.70
N ILE A 229 1.20 -13.49 -6.51
CA ILE A 229 1.91 -13.36 -7.79
C ILE A 229 1.09 -12.55 -8.79
N PRO A 230 -0.19 -12.89 -9.09
CA PRO A 230 -1.02 -12.07 -9.97
C PRO A 230 -1.20 -10.64 -9.45
N ASP A 231 -1.43 -10.47 -8.14
CA ASP A 231 -1.66 -9.15 -7.54
C ASP A 231 -0.40 -8.28 -7.58
N GLY A 232 0.78 -8.87 -7.38
CA GLY A 232 2.06 -8.19 -7.58
C GLY A 232 2.26 -7.74 -9.04
N MET A 233 1.85 -8.56 -10.03
CA MET A 233 1.87 -8.18 -11.45
C MET A 233 0.90 -7.03 -11.74
N PHE A 234 -0.32 -7.06 -11.20
CA PHE A 234 -1.28 -5.96 -11.32
C PHE A 234 -0.73 -4.67 -10.71
N LEU A 235 -0.13 -4.77 -9.52
CA LEU A 235 0.45 -3.62 -8.84
C LEU A 235 1.58 -2.97 -9.65
N ILE A 236 2.50 -3.78 -10.19
CA ILE A 236 3.66 -3.25 -10.91
C ILE A 236 3.26 -2.81 -12.33
N ILE A 237 2.58 -3.67 -13.09
CA ILE A 237 2.32 -3.43 -14.52
C ILE A 237 1.18 -2.44 -14.70
N VAL A 238 0.08 -2.60 -13.95
CA VAL A 238 -1.11 -1.78 -14.15
C VAL A 238 -1.09 -0.55 -13.25
N GLN A 239 -0.92 -0.72 -11.94
CA GLN A 239 -1.05 0.40 -11.01
C GLN A 239 0.11 1.40 -11.09
N VAL A 240 1.33 0.93 -11.40
CA VAL A 240 2.51 1.79 -11.57
C VAL A 240 2.80 2.03 -13.06
N GLY A 241 2.79 0.98 -13.89
CA GLY A 241 3.22 1.07 -15.29
C GLY A 241 2.28 1.88 -16.17
N ILE A 242 0.94 1.73 -16.04
CA ILE A 242 -0.01 2.48 -16.88
C ILE A 242 0.06 3.99 -16.62
N PRO A 243 -0.01 4.51 -15.37
CA PRO A 243 0.17 5.95 -15.13
C PRO A 243 1.54 6.47 -15.60
N ALA A 244 2.61 5.71 -15.42
CA ALA A 244 3.93 6.09 -15.91
C ALA A 244 3.96 6.21 -17.43
N LEU A 245 3.38 5.25 -18.16
CA LEU A 245 3.26 5.30 -19.61
C LEU A 245 2.43 6.51 -20.07
N LEU A 246 1.27 6.73 -19.45
CA LEU A 246 0.35 7.82 -19.82
C LEU A 246 0.96 9.20 -19.57
N LYS A 247 1.75 9.36 -18.50
CA LYS A 247 2.49 10.59 -18.22
C LYS A 247 3.42 11.01 -19.36
N PHE A 248 3.98 10.06 -20.11
CA PHE A 248 4.82 10.34 -21.30
C PHE A 248 4.01 10.38 -22.58
N ALA A 249 3.05 9.48 -22.77
CA ALA A 249 2.29 9.35 -24.02
C ALA A 249 1.35 10.55 -24.26
N ILE A 250 0.66 11.05 -23.22
CA ILE A 250 -0.32 12.14 -23.39
C ILE A 250 0.33 13.42 -23.88
N PRO A 251 1.41 13.97 -23.26
CA PRO A 251 2.09 15.14 -23.80
C PRO A 251 2.61 14.95 -25.22
N ALA A 252 3.16 13.76 -25.53
CA ALA A 252 3.65 13.47 -26.87
C ALA A 252 2.52 13.50 -27.93
N VAL A 253 1.35 12.94 -27.61
CA VAL A 253 0.16 12.98 -28.48
C VAL A 253 -0.32 14.42 -28.66
N ILE A 254 -0.45 15.19 -27.58
CA ILE A 254 -0.89 16.60 -27.64
C ILE A 254 0.07 17.43 -28.51
N ILE A 255 1.38 17.33 -28.30
CA ILE A 255 2.38 18.05 -29.10
C ILE A 255 2.30 17.68 -30.58
N THR A 256 2.10 16.39 -30.89
CA THR A 256 2.04 15.88 -32.27
C THR A 256 0.82 16.41 -33.03
N PHE A 257 -0.35 16.44 -32.39
CA PHE A 257 -1.60 16.77 -33.09
C PHE A 257 -2.05 18.23 -32.94
N ALA A 258 -1.73 18.89 -31.82
CA ALA A 258 -2.15 20.26 -31.55
C ALA A 258 -1.01 21.28 -31.55
N GLY A 259 0.22 20.82 -31.69
CA GLY A 259 1.41 21.67 -31.65
C GLY A 259 1.85 22.06 -30.23
N SER A 260 3.09 22.55 -30.10
CA SER A 260 3.67 22.93 -28.80
C SER A 260 2.94 24.07 -28.11
N SER A 261 2.25 24.90 -28.88
CA SER A 261 1.48 26.06 -28.35
C SER A 261 0.20 25.62 -27.59
N PHE A 262 -0.29 24.41 -27.80
CA PHE A 262 -1.47 23.89 -27.09
C PHE A 262 -1.15 23.36 -25.68
N VAL A 263 0.12 23.17 -25.38
CA VAL A 263 0.60 22.79 -24.04
C VAL A 263 0.68 24.00 -23.12
N THR A 264 -0.03 25.09 -23.43
CA THR A 264 -0.20 26.19 -22.48
C THR A 264 -1.05 25.65 -21.31
N VAL A 265 -0.37 25.29 -20.24
CA VAL A 265 -0.98 24.97 -18.96
C VAL A 265 -1.89 26.15 -18.61
N LEU A 266 -3.17 25.85 -18.40
CA LEU A 266 -4.10 26.85 -17.90
C LEU A 266 -3.69 27.14 -16.46
N ASP A 267 -2.97 28.22 -16.23
CA ASP A 267 -2.46 28.62 -14.91
C ASP A 267 -3.60 29.19 -14.04
N PHE A 268 -4.58 28.34 -13.73
CA PHE A 268 -5.73 28.68 -12.89
C PHE A 268 -5.60 28.18 -11.44
N TRP A 269 -4.52 27.47 -11.11
CA TRP A 269 -4.34 26.92 -9.78
C TRP A 269 -3.88 28.01 -8.79
N PRO A 270 -4.44 28.08 -7.58
CA PRO A 270 -4.09 29.10 -6.58
C PRO A 270 -2.75 28.77 -5.90
N HIS A 271 -1.65 28.97 -6.57
CA HIS A 271 -0.29 28.66 -6.11
C HIS A 271 0.11 29.39 -4.83
N GLU A 272 -0.46 30.57 -4.57
CA GLU A 272 -0.18 31.39 -3.38
C GLU A 272 -0.82 30.84 -2.10
N TRP A 273 -1.74 29.85 -2.22
CA TRP A 273 -2.38 29.26 -1.06
C TRP A 273 -1.42 28.30 -0.34
N PRO A 274 -1.58 28.13 1.02
CA PRO A 274 -0.80 27.14 1.74
C PRO A 274 -0.90 25.74 1.12
N LEU A 275 0.22 25.03 1.04
CA LEU A 275 0.33 23.72 0.37
C LEU A 275 -0.76 22.72 0.83
N LEU A 276 -1.03 22.64 2.14
CA LEU A 276 -2.06 21.73 2.67
C LEU A 276 -3.47 22.09 2.20
N VAL A 277 -3.76 23.38 1.99
CA VAL A 277 -5.05 23.84 1.46
C VAL A 277 -5.18 23.45 0.00
N GLN A 278 -4.12 23.61 -0.79
CA GLN A 278 -4.08 23.17 -2.18
C GLN A 278 -4.26 21.66 -2.30
N VAL A 279 -3.62 20.85 -1.45
CA VAL A 279 -3.79 19.40 -1.41
C VAL A 279 -5.22 19.00 -1.04
N ALA A 280 -5.81 19.65 -0.03
CA ALA A 280 -7.19 19.40 0.36
C ALA A 280 -8.19 19.74 -0.76
N MET A 281 -7.97 20.86 -1.46
CA MET A 281 -8.76 21.27 -2.61
C MET A 281 -8.62 20.27 -3.77
N MET A 282 -7.40 19.84 -4.09
CA MET A 282 -7.15 18.82 -5.11
C MET A 282 -7.85 17.50 -4.75
N LEU A 283 -7.73 17.04 -3.49
CA LEU A 283 -8.43 15.85 -3.01
C LEU A 283 -9.94 15.95 -3.22
N LEU A 284 -10.55 17.05 -2.81
CA LEU A 284 -12.00 17.22 -2.89
C LEU A 284 -12.50 17.22 -4.34
N ILE A 285 -11.80 17.91 -5.23
CA ILE A 285 -12.17 18.01 -6.65
C ILE A 285 -11.89 16.68 -7.39
N ALA A 286 -10.73 16.08 -7.16
CA ALA A 286 -10.38 14.79 -7.77
C ALA A 286 -11.38 13.69 -7.37
N GLU A 287 -11.79 13.66 -6.11
CA GLU A 287 -12.78 12.70 -5.62
C GLU A 287 -14.18 12.94 -6.21
N PHE A 288 -14.54 14.16 -6.59
CA PHE A 288 -15.79 14.41 -7.31
C PHE A 288 -15.81 13.70 -8.67
N PHE A 289 -14.76 13.89 -9.46
CA PHE A 289 -14.64 13.21 -10.76
C PHE A 289 -14.54 11.69 -10.57
N ARG A 290 -13.76 11.27 -9.58
CA ARG A 290 -13.57 9.86 -9.26
C ARG A 290 -14.86 9.17 -8.86
N TYR A 291 -15.71 9.82 -8.05
CA TYR A 291 -17.02 9.33 -7.65
C TYR A 291 -17.87 9.01 -8.89
N TRP A 292 -17.99 9.95 -9.83
CA TRP A 292 -18.81 9.77 -11.02
C TRP A 292 -18.26 8.71 -11.98
N ILE A 293 -16.94 8.66 -12.16
CA ILE A 293 -16.28 7.62 -12.96
C ILE A 293 -16.55 6.25 -12.34
N HIS A 294 -16.32 6.09 -11.04
CA HIS A 294 -16.47 4.84 -10.33
C HIS A 294 -17.95 4.38 -10.30
N ARG A 295 -18.87 5.29 -10.03
CA ARG A 295 -20.29 5.02 -10.13
C ARG A 295 -20.70 4.58 -11.53
N SER A 296 -20.20 5.24 -12.57
CA SER A 296 -20.45 4.85 -13.96
C SER A 296 -19.89 3.45 -14.26
N MET A 297 -18.76 3.08 -13.68
CA MET A 297 -18.19 1.74 -13.82
C MET A 297 -19.09 0.65 -13.21
N HIS A 298 -19.89 0.98 -12.21
CA HIS A 298 -20.88 0.06 -11.63
C HIS A 298 -22.23 0.06 -12.34
N GLU A 299 -22.65 1.18 -12.92
CA GLU A 299 -23.99 1.32 -13.51
C GLU A 299 -24.02 0.98 -15.01
N PHE A 300 -22.88 1.14 -15.76
CA PHE A 300 -22.80 0.84 -17.19
C PHE A 300 -22.10 -0.48 -17.46
N ASN A 301 -22.81 -1.46 -17.99
CA ASN A 301 -22.31 -2.81 -18.22
C ASN A 301 -20.96 -2.89 -18.97
N PRO A 302 -20.67 -2.12 -20.06
CA PRO A 302 -19.35 -2.15 -20.70
C PRO A 302 -18.22 -1.71 -19.78
N LEU A 303 -18.45 -0.71 -18.91
CA LEU A 303 -17.48 -0.25 -17.94
C LEU A 303 -17.36 -1.22 -16.75
N TRP A 304 -18.49 -1.78 -16.30
CA TRP A 304 -18.50 -2.81 -15.28
C TRP A 304 -17.65 -4.01 -15.66
N LYS A 305 -17.71 -4.49 -16.89
CA LYS A 305 -16.86 -5.60 -17.36
C LYS A 305 -15.38 -5.35 -17.11
N LEU A 306 -14.90 -4.12 -17.30
CA LEU A 306 -13.52 -3.74 -17.03
C LEU A 306 -13.28 -3.68 -15.51
N HIS A 307 -14.21 -3.09 -14.76
CA HIS A 307 -14.12 -2.89 -13.33
C HIS A 307 -14.34 -4.19 -12.51
N ALA A 308 -15.03 -5.17 -13.09
CA ALA A 308 -15.20 -6.50 -12.51
C ALA A 308 -13.85 -7.21 -12.22
N VAL A 309 -12.77 -6.87 -12.90
CA VAL A 309 -11.42 -7.35 -12.59
C VAL A 309 -11.01 -6.91 -11.18
N HIS A 310 -11.35 -5.67 -10.79
CA HIS A 310 -11.12 -5.15 -9.45
C HIS A 310 -11.96 -5.88 -8.40
N HIS A 311 -13.22 -6.10 -8.68
CA HIS A 311 -14.16 -6.78 -7.79
C HIS A 311 -14.02 -8.31 -7.77
N ALA A 312 -13.25 -8.91 -8.68
CA ALA A 312 -13.20 -10.37 -8.85
C ALA A 312 -12.54 -11.13 -7.69
N SER A 313 -11.93 -10.44 -6.74
CA SER A 313 -11.31 -11.09 -5.57
C SER A 313 -12.33 -11.52 -4.54
N ASP A 314 -12.27 -12.78 -4.11
CA ASP A 314 -13.03 -13.34 -2.99
C ASP A 314 -12.42 -13.02 -1.61
N LYS A 315 -11.39 -12.18 -1.58
CA LYS A 315 -10.66 -11.72 -0.40
C LYS A 315 -10.27 -10.26 -0.56
N LEU A 316 -10.24 -9.52 0.54
CA LEU A 316 -9.64 -8.18 0.58
C LEU A 316 -8.41 -8.19 1.50
N TYR A 317 -7.28 -7.77 0.96
CA TYR A 317 -6.01 -7.62 1.66
C TYR A 317 -5.13 -6.59 0.95
N THR A 318 -4.15 -6.03 1.66
CA THR A 318 -3.38 -4.85 1.23
C THR A 318 -2.87 -4.93 -0.22
N MET A 319 -2.34 -6.08 -0.66
CA MET A 319 -1.68 -6.19 -1.96
C MET A 319 -2.62 -6.23 -3.16
N ASN A 320 -3.91 -6.57 -2.99
CA ASN A 320 -4.83 -6.70 -4.11
C ASN A 320 -5.52 -5.39 -4.54
N VAL A 321 -5.17 -4.27 -3.92
CA VAL A 321 -5.61 -2.93 -4.32
C VAL A 321 -5.26 -2.59 -5.78
N GLY A 322 -4.17 -3.15 -6.29
CA GLY A 322 -3.67 -2.90 -7.65
C GLY A 322 -4.40 -3.63 -8.76
N ARG A 323 -5.33 -4.53 -8.45
CA ARG A 323 -6.05 -5.39 -9.40
C ARG A 323 -7.05 -4.59 -10.21
N PHE A 324 -6.62 -4.01 -11.33
CA PHE A 324 -7.44 -3.27 -12.28
C PHE A 324 -7.19 -3.74 -13.71
N HIS A 325 -8.22 -3.68 -14.55
CA HIS A 325 -8.00 -3.80 -15.98
C HIS A 325 -7.21 -2.58 -16.50
N PRO A 326 -6.25 -2.72 -17.44
CA PRO A 326 -5.47 -1.59 -17.97
C PRO A 326 -6.32 -0.41 -18.48
N LEU A 327 -7.42 -0.69 -19.19
CA LEU A 327 -8.35 0.35 -19.67
C LEU A 327 -9.10 1.03 -18.53
N ASP A 328 -9.52 0.28 -17.51
CA ASP A 328 -10.12 0.86 -16.31
C ASP A 328 -9.13 1.85 -15.65
N LYS A 329 -7.89 1.43 -15.43
CA LYS A 329 -6.86 2.31 -14.85
C LYS A 329 -6.56 3.53 -15.71
N THR A 330 -6.62 3.39 -17.03
CA THR A 330 -6.46 4.51 -17.98
C THR A 330 -7.60 5.53 -17.82
N ILE A 331 -8.86 5.08 -17.78
CA ILE A 331 -10.03 5.96 -17.60
C ILE A 331 -9.92 6.71 -16.26
N GLN A 332 -9.55 5.99 -15.20
CA GLN A 332 -9.34 6.59 -13.87
C GLN A 332 -8.27 7.70 -13.92
N PHE A 333 -7.10 7.40 -14.50
CA PHE A 333 -6.00 8.38 -14.61
C PHE A 333 -6.41 9.61 -15.42
N LEU A 334 -7.12 9.44 -16.53
CA LEU A 334 -7.60 10.55 -17.35
C LEU A 334 -8.59 11.43 -16.60
N GLY A 335 -9.43 10.86 -15.74
CA GLY A 335 -10.44 11.61 -15.00
C GLY A 335 -9.92 12.27 -13.71
N ASP A 336 -9.04 11.59 -12.98
CA ASP A 336 -8.60 12.06 -11.67
C ASP A 336 -7.23 12.77 -11.64
N SER A 337 -6.45 12.66 -12.71
CA SER A 337 -5.08 13.23 -12.74
C SER A 337 -4.87 14.23 -13.88
N LEU A 338 -5.35 13.93 -15.09
CA LEU A 338 -5.12 14.78 -16.26
C LEU A 338 -5.67 16.22 -16.10
N PRO A 339 -6.90 16.44 -15.56
CA PRO A 339 -7.42 17.80 -15.37
C PRO A 339 -6.49 18.69 -14.52
N PHE A 340 -5.88 18.14 -13.49
CA PHE A 340 -4.99 18.88 -12.60
C PHE A 340 -3.65 19.21 -13.26
N LEU A 341 -3.13 18.31 -14.12
CA LEU A 341 -1.96 18.61 -14.94
C LEU A 341 -2.24 19.77 -15.92
N LEU A 342 -3.45 19.82 -16.50
CA LEU A 342 -3.86 20.91 -17.39
C LEU A 342 -4.12 22.23 -16.66
N LEU A 343 -4.60 22.18 -15.41
CA LEU A 343 -4.82 23.36 -14.55
C LEU A 343 -3.52 23.94 -13.98
N GLY A 344 -2.37 23.29 -14.20
CA GLY A 344 -1.07 23.77 -13.72
C GLY A 344 -0.82 23.51 -12.24
N VAL A 345 -1.44 22.48 -11.65
CA VAL A 345 -1.19 22.15 -10.24
C VAL A 345 0.28 21.87 -9.99
N GLY A 346 0.82 22.50 -8.93
CA GLY A 346 2.23 22.37 -8.57
C GLY A 346 2.65 20.91 -8.26
N PRO A 347 3.89 20.53 -8.59
CA PRO A 347 4.36 19.16 -8.45
C PRO A 347 4.34 18.66 -6.99
N GLU A 348 4.54 19.53 -6.00
CA GLU A 348 4.47 19.20 -4.58
C GLU A 348 3.05 18.82 -4.15
N VAL A 349 2.04 19.52 -4.68
CA VAL A 349 0.62 19.22 -4.42
C VAL A 349 0.25 17.87 -5.00
N ILE A 350 0.64 17.62 -6.26
CA ILE A 350 0.41 16.33 -6.94
C ILE A 350 1.10 15.20 -6.18
N ALA A 351 2.34 15.41 -5.74
CA ALA A 351 3.09 14.39 -4.99
C ALA A 351 2.45 14.08 -3.62
N ALA A 352 2.04 15.12 -2.88
CA ALA A 352 1.34 14.95 -1.61
C ALA A 352 -0.02 14.23 -1.78
N TYR A 353 -0.80 14.63 -2.79
CA TYR A 353 -2.02 13.93 -3.19
C TYR A 353 -1.75 12.45 -3.48
N PHE A 354 -0.71 12.15 -4.29
CA PHE A 354 -0.34 10.78 -4.64
C PHE A 354 0.01 9.94 -3.42
N VAL A 355 0.78 10.49 -2.46
CA VAL A 355 1.14 9.75 -1.23
C VAL A 355 -0.12 9.41 -0.42
N PHE A 356 -1.01 10.38 -0.20
CA PHE A 356 -2.27 10.14 0.50
C PHE A 356 -3.13 9.11 -0.24
N TYR A 357 -3.35 9.31 -1.53
CA TYR A 357 -4.13 8.43 -2.41
C TYR A 357 -3.62 6.99 -2.36
N ALA A 358 -2.31 6.78 -2.50
CA ALA A 358 -1.74 5.44 -2.53
C ALA A 358 -1.84 4.75 -1.16
N VAL A 359 -1.47 5.43 -0.07
CA VAL A 359 -1.51 4.84 1.28
C VAL A 359 -2.95 4.56 1.70
N ASN A 360 -3.90 5.48 1.41
CA ASN A 360 -5.32 5.25 1.68
C ASN A 360 -5.87 4.07 0.87
N GLY A 361 -5.55 3.98 -0.42
CA GLY A 361 -5.97 2.87 -1.28
C GLY A 361 -5.47 1.52 -0.78
N PHE A 362 -4.19 1.41 -0.38
CA PHE A 362 -3.68 0.20 0.26
C PHE A 362 -4.44 -0.15 1.54
N TYR A 363 -4.82 0.87 2.31
CA TYR A 363 -5.59 0.64 3.53
C TYR A 363 -7.01 0.21 3.27
N GLN A 364 -7.69 0.77 2.26
CA GLN A 364 -9.06 0.39 1.87
C GLN A 364 -9.21 -1.11 1.62
N HIS A 365 -8.28 -1.69 0.90
CA HIS A 365 -8.25 -3.12 0.61
C HIS A 365 -7.76 -3.96 1.79
N SER A 366 -7.10 -3.36 2.78
CA SER A 366 -6.48 -4.14 3.85
C SER A 366 -7.49 -4.99 4.63
N ASN A 367 -7.06 -6.17 5.02
CA ASN A 367 -7.76 -7.03 5.97
C ASN A 367 -7.55 -6.58 7.43
N ALA A 368 -7.09 -5.34 7.65
CA ALA A 368 -6.90 -4.83 9.00
C ALA A 368 -8.24 -4.58 9.69
N ASP A 369 -8.38 -5.00 10.94
CA ASP A 369 -9.55 -4.72 11.76
C ASP A 369 -9.50 -3.26 12.27
N VAL A 370 -10.15 -2.38 11.54
CA VAL A 370 -10.14 -0.94 11.75
C VAL A 370 -11.54 -0.45 12.16
N ARG A 371 -11.58 0.56 13.00
CA ARG A 371 -12.79 1.26 13.45
C ARG A 371 -12.56 2.76 13.37
N LEU A 372 -12.99 3.38 12.28
CA LEU A 372 -12.72 4.80 12.00
C LEU A 372 -13.73 5.74 12.69
N GLY A 373 -14.87 5.24 13.15
CA GLY A 373 -15.87 6.05 13.83
C GLY A 373 -16.30 7.26 13.00
N PHE A 374 -16.06 8.48 13.51
CA PHE A 374 -16.41 9.73 12.81
C PHE A 374 -15.66 9.88 11.47
N LEU A 375 -14.44 9.39 11.35
CA LEU A 375 -13.68 9.49 10.10
C LEU A 375 -14.38 8.79 8.92
N ASN A 376 -15.26 7.81 9.15
CA ASN A 376 -16.10 7.21 8.12
C ASN A 376 -17.12 8.18 7.46
N TRP A 377 -17.18 9.43 7.90
CA TRP A 377 -17.94 10.51 7.23
C TRP A 377 -17.07 11.37 6.32
N ILE A 378 -15.76 11.24 6.42
CA ILE A 378 -14.79 12.05 5.68
C ILE A 378 -14.01 11.18 4.71
N VAL A 379 -13.40 10.08 5.18
CA VAL A 379 -12.53 9.23 4.39
C VAL A 379 -13.21 7.92 4.01
N ALA A 380 -12.96 7.45 2.80
CA ALA A 380 -13.37 6.15 2.32
C ALA A 380 -12.35 5.10 2.80
N GLY A 381 -12.56 4.59 4.01
CA GLY A 381 -11.67 3.62 4.64
C GLY A 381 -12.09 2.16 4.45
N PRO A 382 -11.37 1.19 5.08
CA PRO A 382 -11.62 -0.24 4.91
C PRO A 382 -13.05 -0.68 5.30
N GLU A 383 -13.66 -0.03 6.32
CA GLU A 383 -15.00 -0.40 6.76
C GLU A 383 -16.05 -0.15 5.67
N LEU A 384 -15.95 0.98 4.97
CA LEU A 384 -16.84 1.36 3.87
C LEU A 384 -16.55 0.55 2.60
N HIS A 385 -15.28 0.39 2.26
CA HIS A 385 -14.86 -0.25 1.02
C HIS A 385 -15.16 -1.76 0.98
N ARG A 386 -15.21 -2.43 2.13
CA ARG A 386 -15.67 -3.82 2.22
C ARG A 386 -17.11 -3.99 1.78
N TRP A 387 -18.00 -3.04 2.09
CA TRP A 387 -19.39 -3.04 1.61
C TRP A 387 -19.46 -2.83 0.11
N HIS A 388 -18.60 -1.96 -0.43
CA HIS A 388 -18.48 -1.73 -1.85
C HIS A 388 -18.08 -3.01 -2.62
N HIS A 389 -17.28 -3.89 -2.03
CA HIS A 389 -16.90 -5.19 -2.61
C HIS A 389 -17.88 -6.33 -2.29
N SER A 390 -19.04 -6.07 -1.67
CA SER A 390 -20.05 -7.10 -1.38
C SER A 390 -20.51 -7.80 -2.66
N THR A 391 -20.74 -9.11 -2.58
CA THR A 391 -21.38 -9.89 -3.65
C THR A 391 -22.85 -9.53 -3.86
N ILE A 392 -23.47 -8.83 -2.88
CA ILE A 392 -24.86 -8.36 -2.98
C ILE A 392 -24.85 -7.03 -3.74
N ILE A 393 -25.52 -6.98 -4.89
CA ILE A 393 -25.50 -5.86 -5.82
C ILE A 393 -25.93 -4.54 -5.12
N SER A 394 -27.00 -4.55 -4.35
CA SER A 394 -27.48 -3.36 -3.64
C SER A 394 -26.51 -2.82 -2.57
N GLU A 395 -25.58 -3.65 -2.10
CA GLU A 395 -24.51 -3.25 -1.17
C GLU A 395 -23.27 -2.78 -1.94
N GLY A 396 -22.91 -3.48 -3.04
CA GLY A 396 -21.79 -3.14 -3.90
C GLY A 396 -22.01 -1.84 -4.70
N HIS A 397 -23.27 -1.46 -4.97
CA HIS A 397 -23.63 -0.19 -5.58
C HIS A 397 -23.69 0.97 -4.56
N ALA A 398 -22.73 1.01 -3.66
CA ALA A 398 -22.56 2.01 -2.62
C ALA A 398 -21.07 2.29 -2.37
N ASN A 399 -20.76 3.40 -1.68
CA ASN A 399 -19.41 3.75 -1.26
C ASN A 399 -18.41 3.85 -2.43
N TYR A 400 -18.75 4.62 -3.46
CA TYR A 400 -17.92 4.81 -4.65
C TYR A 400 -16.69 5.68 -4.41
N GLY A 401 -16.62 6.41 -3.28
CA GLY A 401 -15.46 7.24 -2.93
C GLY A 401 -14.16 6.45 -2.84
N ASN A 402 -13.11 6.97 -3.45
CA ASN A 402 -11.80 6.32 -3.45
C ASN A 402 -10.92 6.78 -2.27
N ASN A 403 -10.91 8.08 -1.94
CA ASN A 403 -10.21 8.62 -0.78
C ASN A 403 -11.17 9.27 0.21
N LEU A 404 -12.14 10.04 -0.30
CA LEU A 404 -13.13 10.72 0.50
C LEU A 404 -14.52 10.12 0.24
N ILE A 405 -15.29 9.95 1.30
CA ILE A 405 -16.68 9.45 1.25
C ILE A 405 -17.69 10.61 1.21
N ILE A 406 -17.21 11.84 1.14
CA ILE A 406 -18.03 13.05 1.21
C ILE A 406 -19.08 13.07 0.09
N TRP A 407 -18.69 12.70 -1.13
CA TRP A 407 -19.58 12.68 -2.29
C TRP A 407 -20.64 11.58 -2.20
N ASP A 408 -20.31 10.41 -1.66
CA ASP A 408 -21.30 9.37 -1.36
C ASP A 408 -22.31 9.84 -0.32
N THR A 409 -21.85 10.59 0.68
CA THR A 409 -22.73 11.19 1.68
C THR A 409 -23.67 12.23 1.04
N PHE A 410 -23.13 13.07 0.15
CA PHE A 410 -23.89 14.12 -0.54
C PHE A 410 -24.91 13.55 -1.53
N PHE A 411 -24.54 12.53 -2.30
CA PHE A 411 -25.42 11.88 -3.30
C PHE A 411 -26.23 10.70 -2.75
N GLY A 412 -26.13 10.39 -1.45
CA GLY A 412 -26.95 9.37 -0.80
C GLY A 412 -26.53 7.92 -1.08
N THR A 413 -25.30 7.68 -1.55
CA THR A 413 -24.78 6.34 -1.86
C THR A 413 -23.89 5.78 -0.74
N ARG A 414 -23.74 6.48 0.38
CA ARG A 414 -22.97 6.01 1.53
C ARG A 414 -23.70 4.91 2.30
N LEU A 415 -23.05 3.75 2.46
CA LEU A 415 -23.59 2.58 3.16
C LEU A 415 -22.62 2.10 4.23
N LEU A 416 -23.01 2.11 5.51
CA LEU A 416 -22.26 1.52 6.62
C LEU A 416 -23.25 1.02 7.69
N PRO A 417 -23.83 -0.18 7.53
CA PRO A 417 -24.72 -0.79 8.52
C PRO A 417 -24.01 -1.04 9.85
N LYS A 418 -24.64 -0.72 10.96
CA LYS A 418 -24.04 -0.85 12.31
C LYS A 418 -24.14 -2.27 12.87
N GLU A 419 -25.17 -3.01 12.49
CA GLU A 419 -25.57 -4.25 13.15
C GLU A 419 -25.11 -5.52 12.42
N ARG A 420 -24.53 -5.36 11.25
CA ARG A 420 -24.04 -6.50 10.44
C ARG A 420 -22.70 -6.19 9.78
N THR A 421 -22.00 -7.23 9.40
CA THR A 421 -20.76 -7.16 8.62
C THR A 421 -21.02 -7.72 7.23
N VAL A 422 -20.21 -7.33 6.25
CA VAL A 422 -20.24 -7.89 4.89
C VAL A 422 -20.13 -9.42 4.99
N SER A 423 -20.98 -10.15 4.27
CA SER A 423 -20.97 -11.62 4.26
C SER A 423 -19.84 -12.15 3.39
N GLU A 424 -19.91 -11.89 2.08
CA GLU A 424 -18.94 -12.31 1.08
C GLU A 424 -18.56 -11.11 0.20
N VAL A 425 -17.32 -11.15 -0.32
CA VAL A 425 -16.82 -10.16 -1.27
C VAL A 425 -16.51 -10.80 -2.61
N GLY A 426 -16.53 -10.01 -3.68
CA GLY A 426 -16.28 -10.48 -5.03
C GLY A 426 -17.48 -10.30 -5.97
N ILE A 427 -17.41 -10.88 -7.15
CA ILE A 427 -18.48 -10.80 -8.18
C ILE A 427 -19.43 -12.01 -8.18
N GLY A 428 -19.32 -12.92 -7.20
CA GLY A 428 -20.14 -14.15 -7.14
C GLY A 428 -19.79 -15.22 -8.19
N ASN A 429 -19.13 -14.88 -9.28
CA ASN A 429 -18.75 -15.82 -10.33
C ASN A 429 -17.51 -16.65 -9.92
N LYS A 430 -17.73 -17.87 -9.43
CA LYS A 430 -16.65 -18.79 -9.02
C LYS A 430 -15.78 -19.29 -10.19
N LYS A 431 -16.21 -19.10 -11.44
CA LYS A 431 -15.46 -19.46 -12.66
C LYS A 431 -14.54 -18.36 -13.16
N TRP A 432 -14.57 -17.17 -12.52
CA TRP A 432 -13.69 -16.08 -12.91
C TRP A 432 -12.22 -16.49 -12.79
N PRO A 433 -11.39 -16.21 -13.81
CA PRO A 433 -10.00 -16.65 -13.81
C PRO A 433 -9.18 -15.93 -12.74
N ARG A 434 -8.13 -16.60 -12.22
CA ARG A 434 -7.28 -16.06 -11.13
C ARG A 434 -5.91 -15.53 -11.62
N GLY A 435 -5.47 -15.93 -12.81
CA GLY A 435 -4.16 -15.51 -13.35
C GLY A 435 -4.18 -14.10 -13.93
N PHE A 436 -3.04 -13.41 -13.94
CA PHE A 436 -2.92 -12.02 -14.42
C PHE A 436 -3.45 -11.84 -15.84
N LEU A 437 -2.87 -12.55 -16.83
CA LEU A 437 -3.27 -12.41 -18.25
C LEU A 437 -4.72 -12.87 -18.50
N SER A 438 -5.14 -13.95 -17.85
CA SER A 438 -6.50 -14.45 -18.00
C SER A 438 -7.55 -13.50 -17.42
N GLN A 439 -7.24 -12.73 -16.37
CA GLN A 439 -8.12 -11.68 -15.86
C GLN A 439 -8.19 -10.46 -16.80
N ILE A 440 -7.10 -10.11 -17.48
CA ILE A 440 -7.14 -9.02 -18.49
C ILE A 440 -8.05 -9.40 -19.66
N VAL A 441 -8.11 -10.67 -20.05
CA VAL A 441 -8.96 -11.13 -21.15
C VAL A 441 -10.39 -11.45 -20.68
N ALA A 442 -10.60 -11.67 -19.40
CA ALA A 442 -11.89 -12.06 -18.83
C ALA A 442 -13.07 -11.13 -19.19
N PRO A 443 -12.94 -9.79 -19.23
CA PRO A 443 -14.00 -8.89 -19.68
C PRO A 443 -14.59 -9.19 -21.04
N LEU A 444 -13.82 -9.84 -21.91
CA LEU A 444 -14.22 -10.21 -23.28
C LEU A 444 -14.80 -11.62 -23.37
N THR A 445 -14.52 -12.49 -22.42
CA THR A 445 -14.77 -13.94 -22.50
C THR A 445 -15.70 -14.48 -21.43
N GLN A 446 -15.87 -13.76 -20.32
CA GLN A 446 -16.70 -14.21 -19.21
C GLN A 446 -18.00 -13.40 -19.13
N PRO A 447 -19.15 -14.07 -18.87
CA PRO A 447 -20.37 -13.37 -18.52
C PRO A 447 -20.15 -12.66 -17.18
N THR A 448 -20.43 -11.37 -17.15
CA THR A 448 -20.59 -10.62 -15.91
C THR A 448 -22.09 -10.49 -15.68
N GLU A 449 -22.64 -11.34 -14.82
CA GLU A 449 -24.01 -11.22 -14.38
C GLU A 449 -24.16 -9.92 -13.57
N HIS A 450 -24.56 -8.89 -14.26
CA HIS A 450 -25.00 -7.62 -13.68
C HIS A 450 -26.42 -7.37 -14.19
N GLU A 451 -27.27 -8.39 -14.08
CA GLU A 451 -28.70 -8.14 -14.20
C GLU A 451 -29.18 -7.56 -12.86
N PRO A 452 -29.72 -6.34 -12.86
CA PRO A 452 -30.47 -5.89 -11.70
C PRO A 452 -31.65 -6.85 -11.55
N ASP A 453 -31.82 -7.39 -10.37
CA ASP A 453 -33.04 -8.11 -10.01
C ASP A 453 -34.23 -7.24 -10.42
N LYS A 454 -35.06 -7.75 -11.38
CA LYS A 454 -36.26 -7.11 -11.87
C LYS A 454 -37.33 -7.08 -10.80
#